data_0d8d95ae542d8dae81467d45e2041f76
#
_entry.id   0d8d95ae542d8dae81467d45e2041f76
#
_cell.length_a   1.000
_cell.length_b   1.000
_cell.length_c   1.000
_cell.angle_alpha   90.00
_cell.angle_beta   90.00
_cell.angle_gamma   90.00
#
_symmetry.space_group_name_H-M   'P 1'
#
loop_
_entity.id
_entity.type
_entity.pdbx_description
1 polymer ?
#
loop_
_entity_poly.entity_id
_entity_poly.type
_entity_poly.pdbx_seq_one_letter_code
_entity_poly.pdbx_strand_id
1 'polypeptide(L)'
;MKNTLQTLDRGIIALDLISRSDHGVTVAKVAEELDINRAVAYRIIATLEHHGLVVRAESGLIRLGATALMYSHRFQPQLRSVAKPLLEKLAHKAGATAFVSVAQGDECHVIMVEECTTGILRVGYRVGSKHPLNKGAAGIAILSNRPRYEDEPAAVTQARTDGYSLTKGHLQAGAIGVASPIKTLSGQVALESCIGVVAMDDLDTQTAIEAVMETARQLAEQLGI
;
A
#
# COMPACT_ATOMS: atom_id res chain seq x y z
N MET A 1 -3.26 -18.11 -20.31
CA MET A 1 -3.51 -18.68 -18.97
C MET A 1 -2.30 -18.37 -18.10
N LYS A 2 -2.49 -17.75 -16.93
CA LYS A 2 -1.36 -17.52 -15.99
C LYS A 2 -0.83 -18.88 -15.54
N ASN A 3 0.48 -19.08 -15.67
CA ASN A 3 1.16 -20.31 -15.24
C ASN A 3 1.30 -20.30 -13.70
N THR A 4 0.19 -20.44 -12.98
CA THR A 4 0.12 -20.42 -11.50
C THR A 4 -0.31 -21.77 -10.96
N LEU A 5 0.21 -22.14 -9.78
CA LEU A 5 -0.22 -23.34 -9.06
C LEU A 5 -1.55 -23.07 -8.36
N GLN A 6 -2.64 -23.63 -8.84
CA GLN A 6 -4.01 -23.36 -8.38
C GLN A 6 -4.18 -23.54 -6.86
N THR A 7 -3.57 -24.56 -6.26
CA THR A 7 -3.69 -24.78 -4.80
C THR A 7 -2.98 -23.70 -3.99
N LEU A 8 -1.81 -23.25 -4.46
CA LEU A 8 -1.07 -22.15 -3.83
C LEU A 8 -1.83 -20.83 -3.97
N ASP A 9 -2.35 -20.54 -5.15
CA ASP A 9 -3.16 -19.36 -5.43
C ASP A 9 -4.37 -19.28 -4.49
N ARG A 10 -5.13 -20.38 -4.36
CA ARG A 10 -6.24 -20.51 -3.40
C ARG A 10 -5.80 -20.30 -1.95
N GLY A 11 -4.63 -20.79 -1.56
CA GLY A 11 -4.07 -20.57 -0.23
C GLY A 11 -3.78 -19.11 0.05
N ILE A 12 -3.22 -18.39 -0.92
CA ILE A 12 -2.93 -16.95 -0.82
C ILE A 12 -4.24 -16.14 -0.77
N ILE A 13 -5.24 -16.48 -1.61
CA ILE A 13 -6.55 -15.81 -1.59
C ILE A 13 -7.25 -16.05 -0.24
N ALA A 14 -7.18 -17.27 0.31
CA ALA A 14 -7.73 -17.57 1.64
C ALA A 14 -7.05 -16.71 2.74
N LEU A 15 -5.73 -16.56 2.68
CA LEU A 15 -4.99 -15.73 3.63
C LEU A 15 -5.39 -14.24 3.52
N ASP A 16 -5.55 -13.73 2.30
CA ASP A 16 -6.03 -12.36 2.06
C ASP A 16 -7.44 -12.15 2.60
N LEU A 17 -8.37 -13.08 2.35
CA LEU A 17 -9.72 -13.06 2.90
C LEU A 17 -9.72 -13.00 4.44
N ILE A 18 -8.92 -13.84 5.09
CA ILE A 18 -8.79 -13.88 6.54
C ILE A 18 -8.21 -12.57 7.09
N SER A 19 -7.25 -11.98 6.38
CA SER A 19 -6.58 -10.74 6.79
C SER A 19 -7.51 -9.53 6.85
N ARG A 20 -8.57 -9.52 6.05
CA ARG A 20 -9.55 -8.42 5.98
C ARG A 20 -10.63 -8.48 7.06
N SER A 21 -10.66 -9.53 7.86
CA SER A 21 -11.69 -9.72 8.88
C SER A 21 -11.16 -9.39 10.28
N ASP A 22 -11.73 -8.38 10.92
CA ASP A 22 -11.37 -7.98 12.28
C ASP A 22 -11.73 -9.07 13.32
N HIS A 23 -12.75 -9.89 13.01
CA HIS A 23 -13.26 -10.92 13.93
C HIS A 23 -12.86 -12.36 13.57
N GLY A 24 -12.25 -12.53 12.39
CA GLY A 24 -11.93 -13.84 11.82
C GLY A 24 -13.07 -14.40 10.98
N VAL A 25 -12.79 -15.49 10.25
CA VAL A 25 -13.72 -16.12 9.32
C VAL A 25 -13.89 -17.61 9.61
N THR A 26 -15.03 -18.19 9.24
CA THR A 26 -15.23 -19.64 9.32
C THR A 26 -14.63 -20.35 8.11
N VAL A 27 -14.27 -21.63 8.24
CA VAL A 27 -13.85 -22.47 7.10
C VAL A 27 -14.95 -22.56 6.04
N ALA A 28 -16.22 -22.53 6.46
CA ALA A 28 -17.35 -22.52 5.52
C ALA A 28 -17.36 -21.26 4.65
N LYS A 29 -17.08 -20.07 5.24
CA LYS A 29 -16.98 -18.81 4.49
C LYS A 29 -15.81 -18.84 3.52
N VAL A 30 -14.65 -19.37 3.92
CA VAL A 30 -13.51 -19.55 3.01
C VAL A 30 -13.87 -20.46 1.83
N ALA A 31 -14.58 -21.56 2.07
CA ALA A 31 -15.01 -22.47 1.02
C ALA A 31 -15.97 -21.79 0.03
N GLU A 32 -16.92 -21.02 0.52
CA GLU A 32 -17.89 -20.24 -0.27
C GLU A 32 -17.18 -19.20 -1.14
N GLU A 33 -16.34 -18.35 -0.57
CA GLU A 33 -15.66 -17.26 -1.29
C GLU A 33 -14.67 -17.76 -2.36
N LEU A 34 -14.07 -18.92 -2.15
CA LEU A 34 -13.13 -19.52 -3.10
C LEU A 34 -13.82 -20.47 -4.10
N ASP A 35 -15.13 -20.66 -3.99
CA ASP A 35 -15.89 -21.63 -4.78
C ASP A 35 -15.24 -23.02 -4.78
N ILE A 36 -14.97 -23.57 -3.57
CA ILE A 36 -14.37 -24.89 -3.35
C ILE A 36 -15.17 -25.70 -2.32
N ASN A 37 -15.01 -27.02 -2.36
CA ASN A 37 -15.62 -27.84 -1.33
C ASN A 37 -14.93 -27.66 0.03
N ARG A 38 -15.67 -27.91 1.12
CA ARG A 38 -15.20 -27.71 2.50
C ARG A 38 -13.95 -28.52 2.82
N ALA A 39 -13.80 -29.73 2.27
CA ALA A 39 -12.63 -30.56 2.52
C ALA A 39 -11.34 -29.92 1.97
N VAL A 40 -11.40 -29.28 0.80
CA VAL A 40 -10.26 -28.53 0.26
C VAL A 40 -9.98 -27.28 1.10
N ALA A 41 -11.02 -26.53 1.52
CA ALA A 41 -10.83 -25.37 2.41
C ALA A 41 -10.18 -25.78 3.75
N TYR A 42 -10.62 -26.90 4.37
CA TYR A 42 -9.97 -27.43 5.57
C TYR A 42 -8.49 -27.72 5.36
N ARG A 43 -8.10 -28.31 4.23
CA ARG A 43 -6.68 -28.62 3.91
C ARG A 43 -5.87 -27.35 3.71
N ILE A 44 -6.42 -26.33 3.04
CA ILE A 44 -5.78 -25.02 2.88
C ILE A 44 -5.55 -24.40 4.26
N ILE A 45 -6.59 -24.31 5.09
CA ILE A 45 -6.48 -23.73 6.43
C ILE A 45 -5.48 -24.51 7.30
N ALA A 46 -5.51 -25.84 7.29
CA ALA A 46 -4.55 -26.64 8.03
C ALA A 46 -3.09 -26.40 7.59
N THR A 47 -2.87 -26.19 6.29
CA THR A 47 -1.54 -25.83 5.77
C THR A 47 -1.11 -24.44 6.26
N LEU A 48 -1.98 -23.45 6.17
CA LEU A 48 -1.68 -22.08 6.66
C LEU A 48 -1.45 -22.06 8.18
N GLU A 49 -2.22 -22.87 8.93
CA GLU A 49 -2.12 -23.03 10.39
C GLU A 49 -0.80 -23.74 10.77
N HIS A 50 -0.40 -24.79 10.04
CA HIS A 50 0.89 -25.45 10.21
C HIS A 50 2.08 -24.49 10.06
N HIS A 51 1.99 -23.52 9.15
CA HIS A 51 3.01 -22.50 8.95
C HIS A 51 2.83 -21.27 9.86
N GLY A 52 1.87 -21.29 10.79
CA GLY A 52 1.61 -20.17 11.69
C GLY A 52 1.08 -18.90 11.02
N LEU A 53 0.67 -18.98 9.75
CA LEU A 53 0.10 -17.85 9.01
C LEU A 53 -1.34 -17.54 9.46
N VAL A 54 -2.04 -18.54 9.93
CA VAL A 54 -3.35 -18.38 10.55
C VAL A 54 -3.40 -19.17 11.87
N VAL A 55 -4.37 -18.85 12.72
CA VAL A 55 -4.64 -19.51 13.96
C VAL A 55 -6.15 -19.73 14.10
N ARG A 56 -6.54 -20.87 14.67
CA ARG A 56 -7.93 -21.18 15.00
C ARG A 56 -8.21 -20.73 16.43
N ALA A 57 -9.15 -19.82 16.61
CA ALA A 57 -9.66 -19.42 17.92
C ALA A 57 -10.56 -20.51 18.53
N GLU A 58 -10.80 -20.48 19.83
CA GLU A 58 -11.70 -21.41 20.53
C GLU A 58 -13.13 -21.41 19.94
N SER A 59 -13.58 -20.28 19.43
CA SER A 59 -14.85 -20.14 18.71
C SER A 59 -14.89 -20.87 17.36
N GLY A 60 -13.78 -21.45 16.90
CA GLY A 60 -13.63 -22.07 15.58
C GLY A 60 -13.36 -21.07 14.44
N LEU A 61 -13.32 -19.76 14.73
CA LEU A 61 -12.97 -18.73 13.76
C LEU A 61 -11.47 -18.75 13.44
N ILE A 62 -11.14 -18.53 12.18
CA ILE A 62 -9.76 -18.45 11.66
C ILE A 62 -9.34 -16.99 11.63
N ARG A 63 -8.19 -16.67 12.21
CA ARG A 63 -7.58 -15.33 12.24
C ARG A 63 -6.15 -15.40 11.75
N LEU A 64 -5.54 -14.23 11.46
CA LEU A 64 -4.11 -14.15 11.15
C LEU A 64 -3.28 -14.69 12.33
N GLY A 65 -2.25 -15.46 12.01
CA GLY A 65 -1.26 -15.98 12.94
C GLY A 65 -0.03 -15.06 13.04
N ALA A 66 0.80 -15.32 14.06
CA ALA A 66 1.98 -14.49 14.36
C ALA A 66 3.03 -14.44 13.23
N THR A 67 3.11 -15.46 12.37
CA THR A 67 4.05 -15.49 11.23
C THR A 67 3.81 -14.35 10.25
N ALA A 68 2.57 -13.92 10.06
CA ALA A 68 2.25 -12.77 9.23
C ALA A 68 2.92 -11.47 9.75
N LEU A 69 2.93 -11.26 11.07
CA LEU A 69 3.61 -10.15 11.72
C LEU A 69 5.14 -10.23 11.54
N MET A 70 5.71 -11.42 11.65
CA MET A 70 7.15 -11.64 11.45
C MET A 70 7.58 -11.27 10.02
N TYR A 71 6.80 -11.63 9.01
CA TYR A 71 7.08 -11.24 7.62
C TYR A 71 6.98 -9.72 7.43
N SER A 72 5.96 -9.10 8.01
CA SER A 72 5.82 -7.64 7.99
C SER A 72 7.03 -6.93 8.59
N HIS A 73 7.56 -7.39 9.73
CA HIS A 73 8.75 -6.81 10.35
C HIS A 73 10.04 -6.95 9.52
N ARG A 74 10.13 -7.99 8.69
CA ARG A 74 11.28 -8.24 7.81
C ARG A 74 11.18 -7.50 6.47
N PHE A 75 10.02 -6.94 6.15
CA PHE A 75 9.84 -6.16 4.93
C PHE A 75 10.35 -4.74 5.13
N GLN A 76 11.44 -4.38 4.43
CA GLN A 76 12.01 -3.04 4.42
C GLN A 76 12.10 -2.37 5.81
N PRO A 77 12.75 -3.00 6.81
CA PRO A 77 12.73 -2.50 8.19
C PRO A 77 13.36 -1.12 8.32
N GLN A 78 14.41 -0.81 7.52
CA GLN A 78 15.07 0.48 7.51
C GLN A 78 14.14 1.58 6.99
N LEU A 79 13.46 1.34 5.85
CA LEU A 79 12.46 2.26 5.31
C LEU A 79 11.36 2.54 6.35
N ARG A 80 10.82 1.51 6.99
CA ARG A 80 9.76 1.66 8.00
C ARG A 80 10.20 2.48 9.20
N SER A 81 11.41 2.23 9.70
CA SER A 81 11.97 2.96 10.86
C SER A 81 12.15 4.44 10.57
N VAL A 82 12.69 4.77 9.39
CA VAL A 82 12.95 6.16 8.98
C VAL A 82 11.65 6.87 8.57
N ALA A 83 10.78 6.19 7.81
CA ALA A 83 9.57 6.82 7.27
C ALA A 83 8.51 7.14 8.33
N LYS A 84 8.39 6.34 9.41
CA LYS A 84 7.32 6.53 10.40
C LYS A 84 7.29 7.94 11.00
N PRO A 85 8.36 8.47 11.61
CA PRO A 85 8.35 9.81 12.19
C PRO A 85 8.16 10.91 11.15
N LEU A 86 8.57 10.68 9.90
CA LEU A 86 8.35 11.62 8.80
C LEU A 86 6.88 11.64 8.36
N LEU A 87 6.23 10.46 8.28
CA LEU A 87 4.80 10.35 7.97
C LEU A 87 3.93 11.02 9.03
N GLU A 88 4.23 10.83 10.32
CA GLU A 88 3.51 11.48 11.43
C GLU A 88 3.54 13.02 11.29
N LYS A 89 4.73 13.57 11.00
CA LYS A 89 4.90 15.02 10.76
C LYS A 89 4.17 15.48 9.51
N LEU A 90 4.26 14.69 8.42
CA LEU A 90 3.60 15.00 7.15
C LEU A 90 2.08 15.01 7.30
N ALA A 91 1.50 13.99 7.95
CA ALA A 91 0.08 13.90 8.20
C ALA A 91 -0.44 15.12 8.99
N HIS A 92 0.27 15.51 10.04
CA HIS A 92 -0.08 16.67 10.84
C HIS A 92 0.05 17.99 10.05
N LYS A 93 1.16 18.17 9.29
CA LYS A 93 1.41 19.42 8.54
C LYS A 93 0.41 19.60 7.39
N ALA A 94 0.04 18.53 6.69
CA ALA A 94 -0.90 18.56 5.58
C ALA A 94 -2.38 18.47 6.03
N GLY A 95 -2.66 18.13 7.29
CA GLY A 95 -4.02 17.87 7.76
C GLY A 95 -4.69 16.70 7.06
N ALA A 96 -3.92 15.71 6.58
CA ALA A 96 -4.35 14.67 5.67
C ALA A 96 -3.75 13.30 6.05
N THR A 97 -4.30 12.22 5.50
CA THR A 97 -3.71 10.88 5.65
C THR A 97 -2.41 10.78 4.84
N ALA A 98 -1.28 10.59 5.52
CA ALA A 98 0.02 10.38 4.89
C ALA A 98 0.28 8.89 4.62
N PHE A 99 0.99 8.59 3.54
CA PHE A 99 1.28 7.21 3.16
C PHE A 99 2.64 7.04 2.48
N VAL A 100 3.17 5.81 2.53
CA VAL A 100 4.22 5.32 1.63
C VAL A 100 3.64 4.20 0.78
N SER A 101 3.89 4.26 -0.52
CA SER A 101 3.51 3.22 -1.47
C SER A 101 4.70 2.74 -2.29
N VAL A 102 4.61 1.50 -2.77
CA VAL A 102 5.64 0.84 -3.58
C VAL A 102 5.03 0.22 -4.82
N ALA A 103 5.81 0.11 -5.89
CA ALA A 103 5.41 -0.64 -7.06
C ALA A 103 5.64 -2.15 -6.86
N GLN A 104 4.67 -2.96 -7.28
CA GLN A 104 4.82 -4.41 -7.45
C GLN A 104 4.18 -4.81 -8.79
N GLY A 105 5.01 -5.09 -9.78
CA GLY A 105 4.52 -5.26 -11.16
C GLY A 105 3.88 -3.99 -11.68
N ASP A 106 2.62 -4.07 -12.10
CA ASP A 106 1.83 -2.95 -12.63
C ASP A 106 0.90 -2.31 -11.58
N GLU A 107 1.04 -2.70 -10.31
CA GLU A 107 0.22 -2.20 -9.20
C GLU A 107 1.05 -1.35 -8.23
N CYS A 108 0.40 -0.32 -7.68
CA CYS A 108 0.86 0.49 -6.56
C CYS A 108 0.29 -0.09 -5.27
N HIS A 109 1.13 -0.43 -4.30
CA HIS A 109 0.75 -1.03 -3.02
C HIS A 109 1.07 -0.09 -1.87
N VAL A 110 0.10 0.18 -1.01
CA VAL A 110 0.28 0.99 0.21
C VAL A 110 0.92 0.13 1.29
N ILE A 111 2.08 0.54 1.78
CA ILE A 111 2.85 -0.21 2.78
C ILE A 111 2.91 0.46 4.15
N MET A 112 2.67 1.77 4.21
CA MET A 112 2.57 2.54 5.45
C MET A 112 1.50 3.61 5.32
N VAL A 113 0.80 3.87 6.42
CA VAL A 113 -0.23 4.91 6.53
C VAL A 113 -0.14 5.52 7.92
N GLU A 114 -0.20 6.85 8.00
CA GLU A 114 -0.38 7.61 9.22
C GLU A 114 -1.56 8.57 9.05
N GLU A 115 -2.54 8.47 9.93
CA GLU A 115 -3.75 9.27 9.87
C GLU A 115 -3.56 10.59 10.61
N CYS A 116 -4.09 11.68 10.03
CA CYS A 116 -4.24 12.93 10.78
C CYS A 116 -5.35 12.76 11.81
N THR A 117 -5.06 13.06 13.08
CA THR A 117 -6.01 12.91 14.19
C THR A 117 -7.10 13.98 14.23
N THR A 118 -6.97 15.05 13.45
CA THR A 118 -7.83 16.25 13.52
C THR A 118 -8.95 16.30 12.47
N GLY A 119 -8.99 15.39 11.50
CA GLY A 119 -10.00 15.38 10.41
C GLY A 119 -11.27 14.59 10.75
N ILE A 120 -12.44 15.13 10.38
CA ILE A 120 -13.76 14.47 10.57
C ILE A 120 -14.01 13.42 9.49
N LEU A 121 -13.50 13.63 8.26
CA LEU A 121 -13.65 12.72 7.11
C LEU A 121 -12.34 12.01 6.83
N ARG A 122 -12.38 10.68 6.75
CA ARG A 122 -11.22 9.83 6.45
C ARG A 122 -11.37 9.18 5.10
N VAL A 123 -10.32 9.21 4.31
CA VAL A 123 -10.22 8.41 3.09
C VAL A 123 -9.88 6.97 3.48
N GLY A 124 -10.58 5.99 2.90
CA GLY A 124 -10.36 4.57 3.18
C GLY A 124 -9.02 4.02 2.64
N TYR A 125 -7.93 4.80 2.71
CA TYR A 125 -6.59 4.41 2.27
C TYR A 125 -5.87 3.68 3.40
N ARG A 126 -5.60 2.40 3.22
CA ARG A 126 -5.07 1.53 4.28
C ARG A 126 -3.85 0.77 3.80
N VAL A 127 -3.02 0.32 4.74
CA VAL A 127 -1.95 -0.66 4.42
C VAL A 127 -2.57 -1.88 3.72
N GLY A 128 -1.98 -2.29 2.59
CA GLY A 128 -2.51 -3.35 1.73
C GLY A 128 -3.49 -2.87 0.65
N SER A 129 -3.94 -1.60 0.67
CA SER A 129 -4.67 -1.03 -0.48
C SER A 129 -3.79 -1.06 -1.72
N LYS A 130 -4.41 -1.35 -2.87
CA LYS A 130 -3.70 -1.42 -4.15
C LYS A 130 -4.53 -0.86 -5.30
N HIS A 131 -3.85 -0.35 -6.30
CA HIS A 131 -4.46 0.17 -7.54
C HIS A 131 -3.43 0.13 -8.68
N PRO A 132 -3.85 0.19 -9.96
CA PRO A 132 -2.93 0.28 -11.10
C PRO A 132 -2.00 1.49 -10.98
N LEU A 133 -0.73 1.35 -11.41
CA LEU A 133 0.26 2.43 -11.39
C LEU A 133 -0.13 3.65 -12.24
N ASN A 134 -0.92 3.48 -13.28
CA ASN A 134 -1.38 4.57 -14.14
C ASN A 134 -2.56 5.37 -13.56
N LYS A 135 -2.96 5.11 -12.31
CA LYS A 135 -4.07 5.80 -11.63
C LYS A 135 -3.64 6.30 -10.25
N GLY A 136 -4.19 7.46 -9.86
CA GLY A 136 -3.93 8.06 -8.57
C GLY A 136 -2.53 8.67 -8.44
N ALA A 137 -2.36 9.59 -7.49
CA ALA A 137 -1.12 10.34 -7.34
C ALA A 137 0.09 9.42 -7.05
N ALA A 138 -0.08 8.41 -6.20
CA ALA A 138 1.00 7.50 -5.84
C ALA A 138 1.58 6.75 -7.05
N GLY A 139 0.73 6.13 -7.86
CA GLY A 139 1.17 5.40 -9.05
C GLY A 139 1.85 6.30 -10.09
N ILE A 140 1.26 7.47 -10.37
CA ILE A 140 1.82 8.45 -11.29
C ILE A 140 3.18 8.97 -10.79
N ALA A 141 3.32 9.24 -9.50
CA ALA A 141 4.60 9.65 -8.90
C ALA A 141 5.67 8.56 -9.06
N ILE A 142 5.33 7.29 -8.81
CA ILE A 142 6.27 6.18 -9.03
C ILE A 142 6.68 6.10 -10.51
N LEU A 143 5.72 6.14 -11.44
CA LEU A 143 6.00 6.10 -12.88
C LEU A 143 6.88 7.26 -13.33
N SER A 144 6.73 8.45 -12.75
CA SER A 144 7.55 9.61 -13.09
C SER A 144 9.03 9.44 -12.76
N ASN A 145 9.39 8.50 -11.90
CA ASN A 145 10.78 8.18 -11.56
C ASN A 145 11.38 7.04 -12.41
N ARG A 146 10.58 6.35 -13.23
CA ARG A 146 11.06 5.35 -14.20
C ARG A 146 11.72 6.00 -15.41
N PRO A 147 12.53 5.28 -16.19
CA PRO A 147 12.98 5.76 -17.49
C PRO A 147 11.82 6.20 -18.37
N ARG A 148 12.03 7.29 -19.12
CA ARG A 148 11.02 7.82 -20.06
C ARG A 148 10.76 6.82 -21.18
N TYR A 149 9.49 6.70 -21.62
CA TYR A 149 9.09 5.88 -22.76
C TYR A 149 8.20 6.66 -23.73
N GLU A 150 8.08 6.18 -24.98
CA GLU A 150 7.55 6.94 -26.12
C GLU A 150 6.09 7.39 -25.92
N ASP A 151 5.24 6.50 -25.38
CA ASP A 151 3.81 6.77 -25.13
C ASP A 151 3.51 7.13 -23.67
N GLU A 152 4.44 7.83 -22.99
CA GLU A 152 4.26 8.20 -21.58
C GLU A 152 3.03 9.12 -21.41
N PRO A 153 2.08 8.79 -20.51
CA PRO A 153 0.93 9.63 -20.25
C PRO A 153 1.31 11.05 -19.82
N ALA A 154 0.57 12.06 -20.28
CA ALA A 154 0.84 13.46 -19.96
C ALA A 154 0.95 13.73 -18.45
N ALA A 155 0.14 13.05 -17.63
CA ALA A 155 0.20 13.16 -16.16
C ALA A 155 1.55 12.68 -15.59
N VAL A 156 2.17 11.64 -16.17
CA VAL A 156 3.48 11.14 -15.75
C VAL A 156 4.57 12.10 -16.19
N THR A 157 4.51 12.60 -17.43
CA THR A 157 5.44 13.61 -17.94
C THR A 157 5.39 14.89 -17.09
N GLN A 158 4.20 15.34 -16.72
CA GLN A 158 4.03 16.51 -15.85
C GLN A 158 4.62 16.24 -14.46
N ALA A 159 4.30 15.11 -13.84
CA ALA A 159 4.83 14.74 -12.52
C ALA A 159 6.36 14.62 -12.51
N ARG A 160 6.97 14.19 -13.63
CA ARG A 160 8.42 14.16 -13.80
C ARG A 160 9.04 15.55 -13.77
N THR A 161 8.38 16.51 -14.40
CA THR A 161 8.83 17.92 -14.46
C THR A 161 8.65 18.61 -13.12
N ASP A 162 7.49 18.44 -12.50
CA ASP A 162 7.11 19.13 -11.26
C ASP A 162 7.75 18.50 -10.00
N GLY A 163 8.16 17.21 -10.08
CA GLY A 163 8.68 16.45 -8.95
C GLY A 163 7.59 15.87 -8.04
N TYR A 164 6.32 16.05 -8.36
CA TYR A 164 5.16 15.51 -7.65
C TYR A 164 4.02 15.19 -8.62
N SER A 165 3.06 14.41 -8.16
CA SER A 165 1.79 14.17 -8.84
C SER A 165 0.63 14.66 -7.96
N LEU A 166 -0.32 15.36 -8.56
CA LEU A 166 -1.59 15.78 -7.96
C LEU A 166 -2.75 15.14 -8.74
N THR A 167 -3.66 14.45 -8.06
CA THR A 167 -4.86 13.88 -8.68
C THR A 167 -6.10 14.20 -7.88
N LYS A 168 -7.23 14.41 -8.58
CA LYS A 168 -8.54 14.66 -7.99
C LYS A 168 -9.55 13.64 -8.53
N GLY A 169 -10.19 12.87 -7.64
CA GLY A 169 -11.22 11.91 -7.99
C GLY A 169 -10.76 10.67 -8.79
N HIS A 170 -9.45 10.42 -8.95
CA HIS A 170 -8.95 9.33 -9.79
C HIS A 170 -9.24 7.92 -9.25
N LEU A 171 -9.21 7.75 -7.93
CA LEU A 171 -9.46 6.46 -7.27
C LEU A 171 -10.81 6.44 -6.56
N GLN A 172 -11.20 7.57 -5.99
CA GLN A 172 -12.46 7.76 -5.28
C GLN A 172 -12.95 9.18 -5.53
N ALA A 173 -14.23 9.35 -5.84
CA ALA A 173 -14.85 10.67 -6.04
C ALA A 173 -14.64 11.56 -4.80
N GLY A 174 -14.26 12.81 -5.00
CA GLY A 174 -13.95 13.76 -3.94
C GLY A 174 -12.59 13.58 -3.27
N ALA A 175 -11.84 12.52 -3.55
CA ALA A 175 -10.50 12.35 -2.99
C ALA A 175 -9.46 13.15 -3.77
N ILE A 176 -8.59 13.86 -3.04
CA ILE A 176 -7.42 14.57 -3.58
C ILE A 176 -6.16 13.86 -3.06
N GLY A 177 -5.29 13.45 -3.97
CA GLY A 177 -4.00 12.83 -3.65
C GLY A 177 -2.84 13.66 -4.16
N VAL A 178 -1.82 13.83 -3.34
CA VAL A 178 -0.52 14.42 -3.69
C VAL A 178 0.57 13.41 -3.35
N ALA A 179 1.48 13.13 -4.27
CA ALA A 179 2.59 12.20 -4.01
C ALA A 179 3.86 12.64 -4.74
N SER A 180 5.02 12.38 -4.13
CA SER A 180 6.34 12.58 -4.72
C SER A 180 7.12 11.27 -4.72
N PRO A 181 7.87 10.95 -5.79
CA PRO A 181 8.70 9.76 -5.81
C PRO A 181 9.85 9.90 -4.81
N ILE A 182 10.23 8.78 -4.18
CA ILE A 182 11.44 8.70 -3.36
C ILE A 182 12.59 8.39 -4.32
N LYS A 183 13.39 9.41 -4.65
CA LYS A 183 14.47 9.30 -5.63
C LYS A 183 15.72 8.72 -4.98
N THR A 184 16.32 7.73 -5.62
CA THR A 184 17.62 7.19 -5.23
C THR A 184 18.77 8.05 -5.74
N LEU A 185 19.72 8.38 -4.87
CA LEU A 185 20.90 9.15 -5.23
C LEU A 185 22.00 8.29 -5.91
N SER A 186 21.95 6.97 -5.78
CA SER A 186 23.05 6.08 -6.19
C SER A 186 22.57 4.87 -7.00
N GLY A 187 21.96 4.99 -8.13
CA GLY A 187 21.80 3.91 -9.14
C GLY A 187 21.55 2.44 -8.68
N GLN A 188 21.51 2.17 -7.39
CA GLN A 188 21.11 0.90 -6.83
C GLN A 188 19.58 0.74 -7.01
N VAL A 189 19.13 -0.47 -7.30
CA VAL A 189 17.69 -0.80 -7.42
C VAL A 189 17.04 -0.62 -6.06
N ALA A 190 16.77 0.63 -5.72
CA ALA A 190 15.89 0.93 -4.61
C ALA A 190 14.47 0.53 -4.99
N LEU A 191 13.71 0.19 -3.99
CA LEU A 191 12.29 -0.07 -4.12
C LEU A 191 11.62 1.12 -4.81
N GLU A 192 11.02 0.92 -5.99
CA GLU A 192 10.24 1.96 -6.67
C GLU A 192 9.11 2.40 -5.75
N SER A 193 9.24 3.57 -5.16
CA SER A 193 8.39 4.02 -4.07
C SER A 193 8.07 5.50 -4.14
N CYS A 194 7.00 5.89 -3.47
CA CYS A 194 6.61 7.28 -3.28
C CYS A 194 6.12 7.51 -1.85
N ILE A 195 6.15 8.76 -1.43
CA ILE A 195 5.47 9.26 -0.24
C ILE A 195 4.42 10.27 -0.66
N GLY A 196 3.30 10.34 0.05
CA GLY A 196 2.23 11.24 -0.31
C GLY A 196 1.20 11.43 0.78
N VAL A 197 0.20 12.24 0.46
CA VAL A 197 -0.99 12.47 1.29
C VAL A 197 -2.25 12.28 0.47
N VAL A 198 -3.34 11.93 1.15
CA VAL A 198 -4.68 11.86 0.57
C VAL A 198 -5.69 12.42 1.56
N ALA A 199 -6.60 13.25 1.06
CA ALA A 199 -7.72 13.82 1.80
C ALA A 199 -8.97 13.89 0.92
N MET A 200 -10.09 14.27 1.49
CA MET A 200 -11.27 14.70 0.76
C MET A 200 -11.13 16.16 0.31
N ASP A 201 -12.13 16.69 -0.35
CA ASP A 201 -12.16 17.95 -1.13
C ASP A 201 -11.59 19.24 -0.48
N ASP A 202 -11.25 19.23 0.79
CA ASP A 202 -10.77 20.39 1.58
C ASP A 202 -9.25 20.47 1.75
N LEU A 203 -8.47 19.70 0.99
CA LEU A 203 -7.01 19.71 1.08
C LEU A 203 -6.41 21.04 0.59
N ASP A 204 -5.63 21.71 1.44
CA ASP A 204 -4.71 22.77 0.99
C ASP A 204 -3.59 22.13 0.13
N THR A 205 -3.82 22.14 -1.18
CA THR A 205 -2.94 21.48 -2.14
C THR A 205 -1.55 22.09 -2.21
N GLN A 206 -1.41 23.41 -1.99
CA GLN A 206 -0.10 24.07 -2.03
C GLN A 206 0.76 23.62 -0.82
N THR A 207 0.22 23.71 0.39
CA THR A 207 0.89 23.23 1.60
C THR A 207 1.21 21.74 1.50
N ALA A 208 0.29 20.94 0.97
CA ALA A 208 0.48 19.50 0.80
C ALA A 208 1.61 19.17 -0.18
N ILE A 209 1.71 19.86 -1.33
CA ILE A 209 2.77 19.68 -2.32
C ILE A 209 4.14 19.96 -1.71
N GLU A 210 4.30 21.13 -1.07
CA GLU A 210 5.56 21.51 -0.45
C GLU A 210 5.98 20.52 0.64
N ALA A 211 5.03 20.10 1.50
CA ALA A 211 5.29 19.16 2.58
C ALA A 211 5.67 17.75 2.04
N VAL A 212 4.97 17.26 1.01
CA VAL A 212 5.24 15.96 0.40
C VAL A 212 6.61 15.93 -0.27
N MET A 213 6.95 16.94 -1.06
CA MET A 213 8.24 17.03 -1.75
C MET A 213 9.42 17.11 -0.75
N GLU A 214 9.28 17.93 0.29
CA GLU A 214 10.29 18.05 1.33
C GLU A 214 10.45 16.73 2.11
N THR A 215 9.34 16.06 2.44
CA THR A 215 9.39 14.79 3.15
C THR A 215 10.01 13.69 2.29
N ALA A 216 9.74 13.66 0.97
CA ALA A 216 10.34 12.71 0.05
C ALA A 216 11.87 12.89 -0.01
N ARG A 217 12.35 14.15 -0.04
CA ARG A 217 13.78 14.48 -0.01
C ARG A 217 14.43 14.01 1.30
N GLN A 218 13.83 14.37 2.45
CA GLN A 218 14.34 13.96 3.77
C GLN A 218 14.40 12.45 3.92
N LEU A 219 13.39 11.74 3.43
CA LEU A 219 13.36 10.27 3.48
C LEU A 219 14.48 9.66 2.65
N ALA A 220 14.72 10.16 1.43
CA ALA A 220 15.83 9.71 0.57
C ALA A 220 17.20 9.95 1.24
N GLU A 221 17.42 11.15 1.79
CA GLU A 221 18.65 11.50 2.50
C GLU A 221 18.92 10.59 3.71
N GLN A 222 17.90 10.34 4.55
CA GLN A 222 18.04 9.49 5.74
C GLN A 222 18.23 8.01 5.40
N LEU A 223 17.75 7.57 4.24
CA LEU A 223 17.99 6.22 3.75
C LEU A 223 19.36 6.07 3.07
N GLY A 224 20.05 7.16 2.77
CA GLY A 224 21.31 7.18 2.04
C GLY A 224 21.17 6.77 0.57
N ILE A 225 20.03 7.03 -0.02
CA ILE A 225 19.67 6.64 -1.39
C ILE A 225 19.42 7.85 -2.28
#